data_fefe42d77d860f1fa28b0c06c034ea0d
#
_entry.id   fefe42d77d860f1fa28b0c06c034ea0d
#
_cell.length_a   1.000
_cell.length_b   1.000
_cell.length_c   1.000
_cell.angle_alpha   90.00
_cell.angle_beta   90.00
_cell.angle_gamma   90.00
#
_symmetry.space_group_name_H-M   'P 1'
#
loop_
_entity.id
_entity.type
_entity.pdbx_description
1 polymer ?
#
loop_
_entity_poly.entity_id
_entity_poly.type
_entity_poly.pdbx_seq_one_letter_code
_entity_poly.pdbx_strand_id
1 'polypeptide(L)'
;MSTLKVASIRDLSGIGGFTLASGNITANGTLTCSNLTINGTISGSSGQIVPSVSGQSGKFLTNNGSSMSWTSVSSENIYNMQVWTGGGTWNRPSGVKYIHVRCNGGGGGGAGHGESGGAGGYSERVMSVENISSVGISVGGGGGGTWYFNRGGDGGSSSFGPYLSAGGGHGAARNNSHSGGLGRNGSGGDLNIWGGGGQSHAAHGGGTGGPSHFGGSVAAGWPNGGNFSHNHQ
;
A
#
# COMPACT_ATOMS: atom_id res chain seq x y z
N MET A 1 -7.75 3.85 -71.20
CA MET A 1 -8.47 4.19 -69.96
C MET A 1 -9.27 5.44 -70.23
N SER A 2 -10.59 5.40 -70.03
CA SER A 2 -11.45 6.56 -70.16
C SER A 2 -11.48 7.30 -68.81
N THR A 3 -11.10 8.56 -68.80
CA THR A 3 -11.11 9.40 -67.59
C THR A 3 -12.27 10.39 -67.71
N LEU A 4 -13.24 10.29 -66.82
CA LEU A 4 -14.29 11.28 -66.65
C LEU A 4 -13.81 12.39 -65.74
N LYS A 5 -13.65 13.62 -66.24
CA LYS A 5 -13.34 14.80 -65.44
C LYS A 5 -14.64 15.56 -65.16
N VAL A 6 -15.06 15.59 -63.90
CA VAL A 6 -16.27 16.28 -63.46
C VAL A 6 -15.88 17.36 -62.48
N ALA A 7 -16.27 18.59 -62.70
CA ALA A 7 -15.96 19.74 -61.83
C ALA A 7 -16.73 19.65 -60.49
N SER A 8 -17.93 19.10 -60.51
CA SER A 8 -18.68 18.78 -59.27
C SER A 8 -19.73 17.70 -59.56
N ILE A 9 -19.94 16.83 -58.56
CA ILE A 9 -21.07 15.91 -58.55
C ILE A 9 -21.99 16.40 -57.43
N ARG A 10 -23.20 16.79 -57.80
CA ARG A 10 -24.22 17.26 -56.85
C ARG A 10 -25.40 16.30 -56.94
N ASP A 11 -25.83 15.80 -55.80
CA ASP A 11 -27.09 15.12 -55.69
C ASP A 11 -28.20 16.17 -55.56
N LEU A 12 -29.10 16.22 -56.52
CA LEU A 12 -30.20 17.15 -56.57
C LEU A 12 -31.48 16.61 -55.91
N SER A 13 -31.51 15.33 -55.56
CA SER A 13 -32.73 14.67 -55.11
C SER A 13 -32.71 14.23 -53.65
N GLY A 14 -31.58 14.30 -52.97
CA GLY A 14 -31.45 13.89 -51.58
C GLY A 14 -31.62 12.39 -51.30
N ILE A 15 -31.73 11.55 -52.35
CA ILE A 15 -32.02 10.11 -52.22
C ILE A 15 -30.93 9.24 -52.87
N GLY A 16 -30.00 9.84 -53.61
CA GLY A 16 -28.97 9.11 -54.33
C GLY A 16 -27.57 9.33 -53.72
N GLY A 17 -26.89 8.25 -53.47
CA GLY A 17 -25.48 8.27 -53.16
C GLY A 17 -24.61 8.05 -54.39
N PHE A 18 -23.37 8.52 -54.35
CA PHE A 18 -22.37 8.16 -55.34
C PHE A 18 -21.89 6.74 -55.05
N THR A 19 -22.17 5.82 -55.95
CA THR A 19 -21.75 4.42 -55.82
C THR A 19 -20.69 4.08 -56.85
N LEU A 20 -19.54 3.62 -56.42
CA LEU A 20 -18.55 2.96 -57.25
C LEU A 20 -18.79 1.45 -57.15
N ALA A 21 -19.23 0.83 -58.24
CA ALA A 21 -19.48 -0.63 -58.27
C ALA A 21 -18.17 -1.43 -58.15
N SER A 22 -17.07 -0.89 -58.61
CA SER A 22 -15.72 -1.42 -58.39
C SER A 22 -14.71 -0.29 -58.64
N GLY A 23 -13.85 -0.03 -57.71
CA GLY A 23 -12.82 0.96 -57.88
C GLY A 23 -12.46 1.73 -56.60
N ASN A 24 -11.41 2.50 -56.66
CA ASN A 24 -10.88 3.30 -55.53
C ASN A 24 -11.33 4.75 -55.67
N ILE A 25 -11.71 5.36 -54.57
CA ILE A 25 -11.84 6.80 -54.45
C ILE A 25 -10.49 7.32 -53.94
N THR A 26 -9.80 8.10 -54.76
CA THR A 26 -8.59 8.79 -54.35
C THR A 26 -8.91 10.27 -54.12
N ALA A 27 -8.80 10.73 -52.90
CA ALA A 27 -8.87 12.14 -52.53
C ALA A 27 -7.44 12.66 -52.27
N ASN A 28 -7.00 13.67 -53.03
CA ASN A 28 -5.72 14.32 -52.83
C ASN A 28 -5.81 15.45 -51.78
N GLY A 29 -6.80 15.39 -50.91
CA GLY A 29 -7.11 16.32 -49.87
C GLY A 29 -8.01 15.73 -48.82
N THR A 30 -8.70 16.56 -48.08
CA THR A 30 -9.61 16.12 -47.00
C THR A 30 -10.94 15.65 -47.58
N LEU A 31 -11.38 14.45 -47.22
CA LEU A 31 -12.76 13.99 -47.45
C LEU A 31 -13.58 14.40 -46.20
N THR A 32 -14.52 15.33 -46.39
CA THR A 32 -15.45 15.73 -45.35
C THR A 32 -16.81 15.13 -45.56
N CYS A 33 -17.33 14.36 -44.66
CA CYS A 33 -18.65 13.77 -44.69
C CYS A 33 -19.28 13.79 -43.30
N SER A 34 -20.62 13.87 -43.25
CA SER A 34 -21.33 13.83 -41.95
C SER A 34 -21.26 12.44 -41.31
N ASN A 35 -21.27 11.37 -42.13
CA ASN A 35 -21.11 10.00 -41.68
C ASN A 35 -20.26 9.24 -42.70
N LEU A 36 -19.23 8.55 -42.25
CA LEU A 36 -18.42 7.63 -43.01
C LEU A 36 -18.58 6.25 -42.42
N THR A 37 -19.23 5.33 -43.15
CA THR A 37 -19.33 3.93 -42.77
C THR A 37 -18.36 3.13 -43.62
N ILE A 38 -17.43 2.45 -42.97
CA ILE A 38 -16.44 1.60 -43.58
C ILE A 38 -16.69 0.17 -43.15
N ASN A 39 -17.14 -0.68 -44.07
CA ASN A 39 -17.40 -2.11 -43.83
C ASN A 39 -16.15 -2.97 -44.05
N GLY A 40 -14.98 -2.39 -44.05
CA GLY A 40 -13.71 -3.06 -44.32
C GLY A 40 -12.58 -2.51 -43.47
N THR A 41 -11.37 -2.83 -43.88
CA THR A 41 -10.16 -2.39 -43.20
C THR A 41 -9.75 -0.99 -43.66
N ILE A 42 -9.47 -0.08 -42.75
CA ILE A 42 -8.80 1.17 -43.05
C ILE A 42 -7.30 0.92 -42.89
N SER A 43 -6.57 1.01 -44.00
CA SER A 43 -5.13 0.85 -44.03
C SER A 43 -4.49 2.18 -44.45
N GLY A 44 -3.50 2.64 -43.72
CA GLY A 44 -2.80 3.85 -44.09
C GLY A 44 -1.44 3.94 -43.38
N SER A 45 -0.43 4.44 -44.08
CA SER A 45 0.93 4.57 -43.53
C SER A 45 1.11 5.72 -42.54
N SER A 46 0.08 6.55 -42.33
CA SER A 46 0.13 7.69 -41.41
C SER A 46 -1.26 8.14 -40.90
N GLY A 47 -2.29 7.35 -41.09
CA GLY A 47 -3.64 7.65 -40.58
C GLY A 47 -3.83 7.15 -39.15
N GLN A 48 -4.08 8.04 -38.23
CA GLN A 48 -4.46 7.68 -36.89
C GLN A 48 -5.92 7.23 -36.89
N ILE A 49 -6.15 5.94 -36.88
CA ILE A 49 -7.49 5.34 -36.82
C ILE A 49 -7.81 5.14 -35.34
N VAL A 50 -8.63 6.00 -34.79
CA VAL A 50 -9.11 5.84 -33.42
C VAL A 50 -10.27 4.85 -33.44
N PRO A 51 -10.21 3.75 -32.67
CA PRO A 51 -11.34 2.83 -32.54
C PRO A 51 -12.59 3.54 -32.05
N SER A 52 -13.78 3.04 -32.44
CA SER A 52 -15.05 3.62 -32.01
C SER A 52 -15.11 3.88 -30.50
N VAL A 53 -15.55 5.05 -30.12
CA VAL A 53 -15.73 5.45 -28.71
C VAL A 53 -17.07 4.97 -28.11
N SER A 54 -17.97 4.44 -28.93
CA SER A 54 -19.28 3.95 -28.47
C SER A 54 -19.12 2.80 -27.49
N GLY A 55 -19.75 2.87 -26.32
CA GLY A 55 -19.66 1.84 -25.28
C GLY A 55 -18.32 1.75 -24.58
N GLN A 56 -17.43 2.75 -24.74
CA GLN A 56 -16.08 2.75 -24.16
C GLN A 56 -15.93 3.71 -22.96
N SER A 57 -17.06 4.14 -22.38
CA SER A 57 -17.03 4.98 -21.17
C SER A 57 -16.22 4.34 -20.05
N GLY A 58 -15.33 5.10 -19.42
CA GLY A 58 -14.44 4.60 -18.36
C GLY A 58 -13.25 3.78 -18.83
N LYS A 59 -13.04 3.64 -20.15
CA LYS A 59 -11.86 2.99 -20.72
C LYS A 59 -10.88 4.02 -21.27
N PHE A 60 -9.63 3.65 -21.37
CA PHE A 60 -8.60 4.45 -22.03
C PHE A 60 -8.03 3.73 -23.23
N LEU A 61 -7.59 4.51 -24.22
CA LEU A 61 -7.00 4.00 -25.43
C LEU A 61 -5.57 3.55 -25.18
N THR A 62 -5.26 2.31 -25.48
CA THR A 62 -3.92 1.74 -25.40
C THR A 62 -3.38 1.42 -26.78
N ASN A 63 -2.07 1.48 -26.94
CA ASN A 63 -1.35 1.11 -28.15
C ASN A 63 -0.27 0.09 -27.78
N ASN A 64 -0.28 -1.06 -28.45
CA ASN A 64 0.72 -2.12 -28.28
C ASN A 64 1.84 -2.09 -29.35
N GLY A 65 1.95 -1.00 -30.11
CA GLY A 65 2.88 -0.87 -31.24
C GLY A 65 2.33 -1.35 -32.58
N SER A 66 1.26 -2.17 -32.58
CA SER A 66 0.65 -2.73 -33.80
C SER A 66 -0.83 -2.36 -33.95
N SER A 67 -1.51 -2.12 -32.85
CA SER A 67 -2.93 -1.78 -32.84
C SER A 67 -3.29 -0.90 -31.64
N MET A 68 -4.36 -0.12 -31.81
CA MET A 68 -4.99 0.62 -30.72
C MET A 68 -6.23 -0.12 -30.25
N SER A 69 -6.41 -0.20 -28.93
CA SER A 69 -7.56 -0.84 -28.31
C SER A 69 -8.01 -0.11 -27.04
N TRP A 70 -9.30 -0.23 -26.72
CA TRP A 70 -9.83 0.29 -25.49
C TRP A 70 -9.61 -0.69 -24.36
N THR A 71 -8.94 -0.25 -23.30
CA THR A 71 -8.66 -1.06 -22.10
C THR A 71 -9.38 -0.47 -20.91
N SER A 72 -10.08 -1.31 -20.17
CA SER A 72 -10.62 -0.89 -18.87
C SER A 72 -9.49 -0.67 -17.90
N VAL A 73 -9.54 0.42 -17.14
CA VAL A 73 -8.84 0.45 -15.86
C VAL A 73 -9.60 -0.55 -14.99
N SER A 74 -8.99 -1.67 -14.66
CA SER A 74 -9.53 -2.46 -13.56
C SER A 74 -9.50 -1.54 -12.35
N SER A 75 -10.67 -1.24 -11.80
CA SER A 75 -10.80 -0.56 -10.51
C SER A 75 -10.46 -1.54 -9.38
N GLU A 76 -9.48 -2.39 -9.59
CA GLU A 76 -8.89 -3.15 -8.50
C GLU A 76 -8.29 -2.10 -7.56
N ASN A 77 -8.79 -2.11 -6.35
CA ASN A 77 -8.35 -1.21 -5.30
C ASN A 77 -6.83 -1.05 -5.35
N ILE A 78 -6.38 0.14 -5.72
CA ILE A 78 -4.96 0.47 -5.82
C ILE A 78 -4.27 0.29 -4.46
N TYR A 79 -5.08 0.22 -3.40
CA TYR A 79 -4.64 0.00 -2.03
C TYR A 79 -5.49 -1.09 -1.36
N ASN A 80 -4.86 -2.23 -1.10
CA ASN A 80 -5.40 -3.25 -0.21
C ASN A 80 -4.52 -3.25 1.05
N MET A 81 -5.11 -2.84 2.17
CA MET A 81 -4.43 -2.85 3.46
C MET A 81 -4.87 -4.07 4.26
N GLN A 82 -3.91 -4.87 4.70
CA GLN A 82 -4.12 -6.00 5.60
C GLN A 82 -3.44 -5.70 6.93
N VAL A 83 -4.17 -5.86 8.03
CA VAL A 83 -3.66 -5.68 9.39
C VAL A 83 -3.62 -7.04 10.08
N TRP A 84 -2.50 -7.34 10.71
CA TRP A 84 -2.27 -8.59 11.43
C TRP A 84 -2.10 -8.30 12.91
N THR A 85 -3.00 -8.84 13.72
CA THR A 85 -2.96 -8.77 15.19
C THR A 85 -2.53 -10.09 15.84
N GLY A 86 -2.26 -11.09 15.02
CA GLY A 86 -1.76 -12.41 15.40
C GLY A 86 -0.91 -13.01 14.29
N GLY A 87 -0.19 -14.07 14.58
CA GLY A 87 0.61 -14.80 13.60
C GLY A 87 -0.24 -15.40 12.49
N GLY A 88 0.35 -15.63 11.32
CA GLY A 88 -0.33 -16.21 10.18
C GLY A 88 0.54 -16.31 8.93
N THR A 89 -0.10 -16.46 7.79
CA THR A 89 0.58 -16.51 6.50
C THR A 89 -0.06 -15.49 5.55
N TRP A 90 0.75 -14.54 5.10
CA TRP A 90 0.36 -13.68 3.99
C TRP A 90 0.54 -14.44 2.68
N ASN A 91 -0.49 -14.43 1.84
CA ASN A 91 -0.43 -14.94 0.48
C ASN A 91 -0.51 -13.77 -0.49
N ARG A 92 0.38 -13.76 -1.48
CA ARG A 92 0.40 -12.69 -2.47
C ARG A 92 -0.89 -12.66 -3.28
N PRO A 93 -1.66 -11.54 -3.25
CA PRO A 93 -2.80 -11.38 -4.14
C PRO A 93 -2.36 -11.35 -5.61
N SER A 94 -3.24 -11.81 -6.50
CA SER A 94 -2.99 -11.79 -7.94
C SER A 94 -2.70 -10.37 -8.42
N GLY A 95 -1.71 -10.21 -9.29
CA GLY A 95 -1.33 -8.91 -9.86
C GLY A 95 -0.47 -8.02 -8.95
N VAL A 96 -0.33 -8.33 -7.67
CA VAL A 96 0.49 -7.53 -6.75
C VAL A 96 1.98 -7.75 -7.04
N LYS A 97 2.69 -6.68 -7.32
CA LYS A 97 4.14 -6.67 -7.59
C LYS A 97 4.96 -6.08 -6.45
N TYR A 98 4.42 -5.11 -5.74
CA TYR A 98 5.07 -4.42 -4.64
C TYR A 98 4.15 -4.33 -3.44
N ILE A 99 4.72 -4.40 -2.26
CA ILE A 99 4.03 -4.20 -0.99
C ILE A 99 4.81 -3.24 -0.11
N HIS A 100 4.09 -2.50 0.72
CA HIS A 100 4.66 -1.75 1.83
C HIS A 100 4.32 -2.48 3.12
N VAL A 101 5.32 -2.96 3.81
CA VAL A 101 5.18 -3.71 5.05
C VAL A 101 5.67 -2.88 6.23
N ARG A 102 4.91 -2.91 7.31
CA ARG A 102 5.24 -2.26 8.58
C ARG A 102 5.14 -3.27 9.70
N CYS A 103 6.17 -3.34 10.54
CA CYS A 103 6.21 -4.22 11.71
C CYS A 103 6.46 -3.41 12.97
N ASN A 104 5.68 -3.70 14.02
CA ASN A 104 5.91 -3.22 15.39
C ASN A 104 6.18 -4.41 16.31
N GLY A 105 7.19 -4.31 17.14
CA GLY A 105 7.39 -5.22 18.26
C GLY A 105 6.47 -4.89 19.44
N GLY A 106 6.17 -5.89 20.26
CA GLY A 106 5.42 -5.71 21.49
C GLY A 106 6.22 -4.89 22.51
N GLY A 107 5.57 -4.08 23.32
CA GLY A 107 6.22 -3.39 24.45
C GLY A 107 6.53 -4.33 25.61
N GLY A 108 7.54 -4.05 26.39
CA GLY A 108 7.86 -4.75 27.64
C GLY A 108 6.92 -4.35 28.79
N GLY A 109 6.74 -5.24 29.72
CA GLY A 109 5.94 -5.03 30.95
C GLY A 109 6.67 -4.19 31.99
N GLY A 110 5.94 -3.47 32.82
CA GLY A 110 6.46 -2.79 33.99
C GLY A 110 6.76 -3.74 35.16
N ALA A 111 7.63 -3.33 36.06
CA ALA A 111 7.87 -4.01 37.33
C ALA A 111 7.10 -3.35 38.47
N GLY A 112 6.90 -4.09 39.55
CA GLY A 112 6.24 -3.55 40.76
C GLY A 112 7.07 -2.44 41.42
N HIS A 113 6.51 -1.34 41.80
CA HIS A 113 7.03 -0.09 42.32
C HIS A 113 7.27 1.03 41.30
N GLY A 114 6.82 0.88 40.07
CA GLY A 114 6.75 1.96 39.12
C GLY A 114 7.83 1.99 38.05
N GLU A 115 8.68 0.98 37.98
CA GLU A 115 9.60 0.82 36.85
C GLU A 115 8.79 0.40 35.59
N SER A 116 9.06 1.08 34.50
CA SER A 116 8.29 0.90 33.24
C SER A 116 9.06 0.13 32.19
N GLY A 117 8.33 -0.68 31.40
CA GLY A 117 8.90 -1.41 30.28
C GLY A 117 9.35 -0.53 29.11
N GLY A 118 10.28 -1.04 28.32
CA GLY A 118 10.70 -0.41 27.07
C GLY A 118 9.72 -0.68 25.92
N ALA A 119 9.70 0.21 24.95
CA ALA A 119 8.92 0.02 23.73
C ALA A 119 9.56 -0.97 22.77
N GLY A 120 8.73 -1.67 21.99
CA GLY A 120 9.19 -2.46 20.86
C GLY A 120 9.76 -1.60 19.74
N GLY A 121 10.60 -2.20 18.90
CA GLY A 121 11.13 -1.59 17.70
C GLY A 121 10.08 -1.43 16.61
N TYR A 122 10.42 -0.68 15.60
CA TYR A 122 9.65 -0.50 14.37
C TYR A 122 10.54 -0.77 13.16
N SER A 123 9.97 -1.41 12.16
CA SER A 123 10.63 -1.60 10.87
C SER A 123 9.61 -1.49 9.75
N GLU A 124 9.98 -0.79 8.67
CA GLU A 124 9.15 -0.74 7.46
C GLU A 124 9.99 -0.90 6.20
N ARG A 125 9.36 -1.46 5.17
CA ARG A 125 10.00 -1.69 3.88
C ARG A 125 8.99 -1.68 2.75
N VAL A 126 9.40 -1.09 1.62
CA VAL A 126 8.74 -1.29 0.33
C VAL A 126 9.55 -2.31 -0.45
N MET A 127 8.92 -3.42 -0.86
CA MET A 127 9.64 -4.51 -1.52
C MET A 127 8.86 -5.13 -2.68
N SER A 128 9.59 -5.62 -3.69
CA SER A 128 9.01 -6.45 -4.74
C SER A 128 8.66 -7.83 -4.19
N VAL A 129 7.49 -8.32 -4.60
CA VAL A 129 7.00 -9.66 -4.25
C VAL A 129 6.72 -10.51 -5.48
N GLU A 130 7.26 -10.13 -6.66
CA GLU A 130 6.99 -10.86 -7.90
C GLU A 130 7.39 -12.34 -7.84
N ASN A 131 8.44 -12.65 -7.08
CA ASN A 131 8.94 -14.01 -6.88
C ASN A 131 8.58 -14.60 -5.50
N ILE A 132 7.65 -13.97 -4.77
CA ILE A 132 7.23 -14.41 -3.45
C ILE A 132 5.75 -14.76 -3.51
N SER A 133 5.41 -16.01 -3.26
CA SER A 133 4.01 -16.46 -3.25
C SER A 133 3.36 -16.30 -1.87
N SER A 134 4.13 -16.52 -0.81
CA SER A 134 3.63 -16.39 0.57
C SER A 134 4.75 -16.07 1.55
N VAL A 135 4.39 -15.49 2.68
CA VAL A 135 5.32 -15.14 3.77
C VAL A 135 4.64 -15.43 5.11
N GLY A 136 5.36 -16.12 6.00
CA GLY A 136 4.94 -16.31 7.38
C GLY A 136 5.00 -15.00 8.17
N ILE A 137 4.00 -14.72 8.95
CA ILE A 137 3.91 -13.54 9.81
C ILE A 137 3.94 -13.97 11.26
N SER A 138 4.78 -13.31 12.05
CA SER A 138 4.74 -13.38 13.51
C SER A 138 4.34 -12.03 14.07
N VAL A 139 3.47 -12.02 15.07
CA VAL A 139 3.07 -10.82 15.80
C VAL A 139 3.38 -11.01 17.26
N GLY A 140 4.27 -10.21 17.81
CA GLY A 140 4.67 -10.24 19.18
C GLY A 140 3.65 -9.58 20.10
N GLY A 141 3.25 -10.27 21.15
CA GLY A 141 2.42 -9.69 22.22
C GLY A 141 3.20 -8.76 23.13
N GLY A 142 2.51 -7.94 23.90
CA GLY A 142 3.10 -7.16 24.98
C GLY A 142 3.57 -8.04 26.14
N GLY A 143 4.62 -7.64 26.83
CA GLY A 143 5.11 -8.27 28.05
C GLY A 143 4.18 -8.01 29.23
N GLY A 144 3.97 -9.01 30.07
CA GLY A 144 3.16 -8.89 31.28
C GLY A 144 3.83 -8.01 32.33
N GLY A 145 3.06 -7.10 32.96
CA GLY A 145 3.51 -6.41 34.16
C GLY A 145 3.53 -7.35 35.38
N THR A 146 4.32 -7.00 36.39
CA THR A 146 4.45 -7.83 37.61
C THR A 146 4.30 -6.99 38.87
N TRP A 147 3.97 -7.65 39.95
CA TRP A 147 3.89 -7.09 41.29
C TRP A 147 5.14 -7.42 42.09
N TYR A 148 5.45 -6.57 43.08
CA TYR A 148 6.58 -6.77 43.96
C TYR A 148 7.94 -6.84 43.24
N PHE A 149 8.87 -7.61 43.74
CA PHE A 149 10.28 -7.66 43.37
C PHE A 149 10.57 -8.38 42.06
N ASN A 150 9.56 -8.66 41.23
CA ASN A 150 9.74 -9.37 39.99
C ASN A 150 9.98 -8.43 38.81
N ARG A 151 10.76 -8.92 37.86
CA ARG A 151 10.97 -8.26 36.54
C ARG A 151 9.71 -8.37 35.69
N GLY A 152 9.36 -7.29 35.00
CA GLY A 152 8.33 -7.32 33.96
C GLY A 152 8.72 -8.26 32.83
N GLY A 153 7.74 -8.80 32.13
CA GLY A 153 7.95 -9.66 30.96
C GLY A 153 8.49 -8.88 29.78
N ASP A 154 9.32 -9.50 28.95
CA ASP A 154 9.73 -8.93 27.68
C ASP A 154 8.57 -8.98 26.68
N GLY A 155 8.45 -7.98 25.83
CA GLY A 155 7.55 -8.02 24.68
C GLY A 155 8.02 -9.03 23.60
N GLY A 156 7.11 -9.54 22.83
CA GLY A 156 7.41 -10.43 21.70
C GLY A 156 7.89 -9.65 20.48
N SER A 157 8.70 -10.30 19.66
CA SER A 157 9.11 -9.74 18.36
C SER A 157 8.07 -10.01 17.28
N SER A 158 7.89 -9.06 16.37
CA SER A 158 7.07 -9.22 15.16
C SER A 158 7.96 -9.37 13.94
N SER A 159 7.52 -10.12 12.93
CA SER A 159 8.28 -10.29 11.69
C SER A 159 7.38 -10.56 10.48
N PHE A 160 7.87 -10.16 9.33
CA PHE A 160 7.37 -10.59 8.02
C PHE A 160 8.42 -11.49 7.37
N GLY A 161 8.33 -12.78 7.66
CA GLY A 161 9.29 -13.79 7.27
C GLY A 161 10.74 -13.39 7.58
N PRO A 162 11.67 -13.63 6.65
CA PRO A 162 13.07 -13.23 6.80
C PRO A 162 13.33 -11.79 6.36
N TYR A 163 12.31 -11.05 5.88
CA TYR A 163 12.51 -9.78 5.18
C TYR A 163 12.65 -8.60 6.11
N LEU A 164 11.85 -8.54 7.18
CA LEU A 164 11.97 -7.50 8.19
C LEU A 164 11.40 -8.00 9.53
N SER A 165 11.89 -7.41 10.60
CA SER A 165 11.43 -7.72 11.95
C SER A 165 11.52 -6.49 12.87
N ALA A 166 10.74 -6.53 13.93
CA ALA A 166 10.76 -5.53 14.99
C ALA A 166 10.87 -6.25 16.33
N GLY A 167 11.91 -5.98 17.08
CA GLY A 167 12.18 -6.60 18.38
C GLY A 167 11.18 -6.13 19.44
N GLY A 168 10.79 -7.02 20.34
CA GLY A 168 9.97 -6.66 21.50
C GLY A 168 10.79 -5.93 22.56
N GLY A 169 10.22 -4.89 23.18
CA GLY A 169 10.85 -4.12 24.26
C GLY A 169 11.12 -4.98 25.49
N HIS A 170 12.17 -4.66 26.23
CA HIS A 170 12.47 -5.35 27.47
C HIS A 170 11.51 -4.95 28.59
N GLY A 171 11.14 -5.92 29.40
CA GLY A 171 10.47 -5.68 30.66
C GLY A 171 11.38 -4.89 31.62
N ALA A 172 10.77 -4.09 32.47
CA ALA A 172 11.49 -3.39 33.53
C ALA A 172 12.16 -4.38 34.48
N ALA A 173 13.39 -4.09 34.88
CA ALA A 173 14.10 -4.92 35.82
C ALA A 173 14.01 -4.27 37.20
N ARG A 174 13.55 -5.04 38.16
CA ARG A 174 13.69 -4.70 39.56
C ARG A 174 14.87 -5.46 40.17
N ASN A 175 15.99 -4.91 40.01
CA ASN A 175 17.18 -5.26 40.78
C ASN A 175 17.56 -4.08 41.68
N ASN A 176 18.67 -4.16 42.38
CA ASN A 176 19.15 -3.07 43.20
C ASN A 176 19.32 -1.73 42.47
N SER A 177 19.17 -1.69 41.16
CA SER A 177 19.30 -0.51 40.28
C SER A 177 17.98 0.10 39.85
N HIS A 178 16.83 -0.53 40.12
CA HIS A 178 15.49 -0.05 39.69
C HIS A 178 15.44 0.45 38.27
N SER A 179 15.82 -0.40 37.30
CA SER A 179 16.00 0.00 35.91
C SER A 179 14.72 -0.14 35.08
N GLY A 180 14.39 0.90 34.33
CA GLY A 180 13.38 0.78 33.26
C GLY A 180 13.82 -0.21 32.18
N GLY A 181 12.86 -0.80 31.46
CA GLY A 181 13.12 -1.71 30.35
C GLY A 181 13.76 -0.99 29.16
N LEU A 182 14.70 -1.62 28.49
CA LEU A 182 15.30 -1.07 27.28
C LEU A 182 14.34 -1.20 26.09
N GLY A 183 14.30 -0.20 25.21
CA GLY A 183 13.69 -0.32 23.90
C GLY A 183 14.44 -1.30 23.00
N ARG A 184 13.80 -1.74 21.95
CA ARG A 184 14.40 -2.65 20.95
C ARG A 184 14.35 -2.06 19.56
N ASN A 185 15.18 -2.61 18.68
CA ASN A 185 15.33 -2.14 17.31
C ASN A 185 14.40 -2.88 16.33
N GLY A 186 14.04 -2.19 15.23
CA GLY A 186 13.63 -2.82 13.99
C GLY A 186 14.85 -3.26 13.17
N SER A 187 14.67 -4.21 12.27
CA SER A 187 15.73 -4.67 11.36
C SER A 187 15.18 -5.18 10.03
N GLY A 188 16.01 -5.15 8.98
CA GLY A 188 15.68 -5.62 7.65
C GLY A 188 14.85 -4.66 6.81
N GLY A 189 14.33 -3.60 7.38
CA GLY A 189 13.56 -2.57 6.68
C GLY A 189 14.42 -1.48 6.05
N ASP A 190 13.80 -0.69 5.19
CA ASP A 190 14.36 0.55 4.64
C ASP A 190 14.43 1.63 5.73
N LEU A 191 13.48 1.59 6.67
CA LEU A 191 13.50 2.36 7.91
C LEU A 191 13.42 1.42 9.10
N ASN A 192 14.36 1.57 10.05
CA ASN A 192 14.41 0.80 11.28
C ASN A 192 14.56 1.78 12.46
N ILE A 193 13.64 1.73 13.41
CA ILE A 193 13.57 2.66 14.53
C ILE A 193 13.65 1.87 15.84
N TRP A 194 14.44 2.39 16.78
CA TRP A 194 14.47 1.90 18.13
C TRP A 194 13.24 2.37 18.90
N GLY A 195 12.64 1.47 19.64
CA GLY A 195 11.71 1.85 20.70
C GLY A 195 12.44 2.59 21.82
N GLY A 196 11.76 3.48 22.49
CA GLY A 196 12.32 4.16 23.66
C GLY A 196 12.46 3.24 24.86
N GLY A 197 13.43 3.53 25.72
CA GLY A 197 13.54 2.89 27.04
C GLY A 197 12.46 3.37 28.00
N GLY A 198 11.98 2.47 28.85
CA GLY A 198 11.16 2.85 29.99
C GLY A 198 11.97 3.55 31.07
N GLN A 199 11.33 4.31 31.93
CA GLN A 199 11.99 5.01 33.03
C GLN A 199 12.13 4.11 34.25
N SER A 200 13.20 4.35 34.98
CA SER A 200 13.39 3.81 36.33
C SER A 200 12.51 4.56 37.35
N HIS A 201 12.26 3.93 38.48
CA HIS A 201 11.56 4.55 39.60
C HIS A 201 12.37 5.74 40.18
N ALA A 202 11.76 6.91 40.17
CA ALA A 202 12.24 8.02 40.99
C ALA A 202 11.46 8.03 42.31
N ALA A 203 12.09 8.37 43.38
CA ALA A 203 11.70 8.13 44.80
C ALA A 203 10.24 8.36 45.20
N HIS A 204 9.38 8.94 44.39
CA HIS A 204 7.95 9.19 44.66
C HIS A 204 7.06 9.31 43.41
N GLY A 205 7.44 8.76 42.27
CA GLY A 205 6.62 8.82 41.06
C GLY A 205 6.74 7.57 40.17
N GLY A 206 5.67 7.14 39.54
CA GLY A 206 5.71 6.05 38.56
C GLY A 206 6.57 6.44 37.35
N GLY A 207 7.33 5.50 36.80
CA GLY A 207 8.08 5.69 35.57
C GLY A 207 7.17 5.79 34.34
N THR A 208 7.60 6.49 33.32
CA THR A 208 6.90 6.50 32.02
C THR A 208 7.34 5.31 31.16
N GLY A 209 6.40 4.66 30.49
CA GLY A 209 6.71 3.65 29.46
C GLY A 209 7.56 4.24 28.35
N GLY A 210 8.38 3.42 27.70
CA GLY A 210 9.17 3.86 26.56
C GLY A 210 8.27 4.31 25.39
N PRO A 211 8.58 5.42 24.69
CA PRO A 211 7.83 5.85 23.52
C PRO A 211 8.03 4.86 22.36
N SER A 212 6.94 4.53 21.67
CA SER A 212 6.97 3.75 20.44
C SER A 212 6.97 4.65 19.21
N HIS A 213 7.19 4.09 18.02
CA HIS A 213 7.13 4.87 16.78
C HIS A 213 5.77 5.57 16.57
N PHE A 214 4.67 4.92 16.96
CA PHE A 214 3.32 5.46 16.78
C PHE A 214 2.70 6.03 18.06
N GLY A 215 3.41 6.01 19.17
CA GLY A 215 2.88 6.47 20.44
C GLY A 215 3.93 7.14 21.31
N GLY A 216 3.56 8.26 21.91
CA GLY A 216 4.37 8.93 22.90
C GLY A 216 4.46 8.14 24.20
N SER A 217 5.34 8.55 25.09
CA SER A 217 5.37 8.07 26.48
C SER A 217 4.20 8.66 27.26
N VAL A 218 3.55 7.79 28.04
CA VAL A 218 2.52 8.24 28.99
C VAL A 218 3.17 8.30 30.38
N ALA A 219 3.18 9.46 30.99
CA ALA A 219 3.61 9.62 32.35
C ALA A 219 2.56 9.01 33.30
N ALA A 220 2.94 8.00 34.06
CA ALA A 220 2.16 7.58 35.20
C ALA A 220 2.45 8.59 36.36
N GLY A 221 1.61 9.60 36.45
CA GLY A 221 1.66 10.52 37.60
C GLY A 221 1.02 9.87 38.81
N TRP A 222 1.73 9.86 39.95
CA TRP A 222 1.09 9.74 41.24
C TRP A 222 0.59 11.13 41.63
N PRO A 223 -0.69 11.32 41.76
CA PRO A 223 -1.21 11.75 43.05
C PRO A 223 -2.56 11.05 43.32
N ASN A 224 -2.66 10.44 44.50
CA ASN A 224 -3.93 10.09 45.12
C ASN A 224 -4.95 9.33 44.23
N GLY A 225 -4.59 8.17 43.68
CA GLY A 225 -5.55 7.16 43.29
C GLY A 225 -6.42 7.47 42.04
N GLY A 226 -5.99 8.35 41.16
CA GLY A 226 -6.69 8.61 39.88
C GLY A 226 -6.29 7.65 38.78
N ASN A 227 -7.23 6.80 38.35
CA ASN A 227 -7.11 5.99 37.16
C ASN A 227 -7.09 6.90 35.91
N PHE A 228 -5.95 7.01 35.24
CA PHE A 228 -5.92 7.56 33.89
C PHE A 228 -5.97 6.42 32.87
N SER A 229 -7.19 6.04 32.47
CA SER A 229 -7.38 5.26 31.26
C SER A 229 -7.39 6.22 30.06
N HIS A 230 -6.33 6.25 29.28
CA HIS A 230 -6.34 6.91 28.00
C HIS A 230 -6.69 5.87 26.93
N ASN A 231 -7.94 5.87 26.49
CA ASN A 231 -8.33 5.22 25.26
C ASN A 231 -7.78 6.04 24.09
N HIS A 232 -6.82 5.48 23.39
CA HIS A 232 -6.47 5.97 22.06
C HIS A 232 -7.36 5.27 21.03
N GLN A 233 -8.19 6.05 20.35
CA GLN A 233 -8.87 5.66 19.12
C GLN A 233 -7.89 5.66 17.95
#